data_633e50ce2cb56fbe496b225fa8ba8359
#
_entry.id   633e50ce2cb56fbe496b225fa8ba8359
#
_cell.length_a   1.000
_cell.length_b   1.000
_cell.length_c   1.000
_cell.angle_alpha   90.00
_cell.angle_beta   90.00
_cell.angle_gamma   90.00
#
_symmetry.space_group_name_H-M   'P 1'
#
loop_
_entity.id
_entity.type
_entity.pdbx_description
1 polymer ?
#
loop_
_entity_poly.entity_id
_entity_poly.type
_entity_poly.pdbx_seq_one_letter_code
_entity_poly.pdbx_strand_id
1 'polypeptide(L)'
;MKLLFRNPIFALLSLSRFLNTIGAAIYNLVFVVFAASMPHPSLAVGIANLIVFIPSLFTIFIGMKADHTAKKADWLIRMGFLQAILFVIIALMTRIPGYLAFSIVCFLNIVSDCLSDYRGGLQLPIMQKNIPSEDLMEAYSFNQLLSMVCSISGQALGVWLLAISHQNFALVASINALTFLLSSTCLFLRRSQLTHEPIQVDSSKKVSFLQECRDIYRNVTTIFADEEVHNFGKLLLSLIFINALGGSISGIYNLQLLHSPFFHLSFSQSLLILEAVTILSMVWASLTPHDYFSKQNLHHTLLWIAGGLTMLGLTNTLVHWDILSLLLITFLGYLVAKINPKVSSLLMSKLPAEKLASTSSFLGLMVSFAMPLGTALFSSLAIWSLPIAWGIFAILGFTTVLLSSK
;
A
#
# COMPACT_ATOMS: atom_id res chain seq x y z
N MET A 1 -2.40 6.97 23.06
CA MET A 1 -3.24 8.18 22.90
C MET A 1 -2.85 9.35 23.81
N LYS A 2 -2.14 9.11 24.91
CA LYS A 2 -1.68 10.20 25.79
C LYS A 2 -0.67 11.12 25.08
N LEU A 3 0.13 10.61 24.17
CA LEU A 3 1.15 11.36 23.43
C LEU A 3 0.54 12.49 22.59
N LEU A 4 -0.63 12.30 21.99
CA LEU A 4 -1.32 13.32 21.19
C LEU A 4 -1.61 14.61 22.00
N PHE A 5 -1.93 14.45 23.28
CA PHE A 5 -2.22 15.58 24.18
C PHE A 5 -0.96 16.13 24.86
N ARG A 6 0.09 15.33 24.98
CA ARG A 6 1.35 15.68 25.64
C ARG A 6 2.33 16.40 24.71
N ASN A 7 2.34 16.03 23.41
CA ASN A 7 3.29 16.56 22.44
C ASN A 7 2.56 17.34 21.33
N PRO A 8 2.62 18.68 21.31
CA PRO A 8 1.90 19.51 20.34
C PRO A 8 2.44 19.34 18.90
N ILE A 9 3.73 18.98 18.73
CA ILE A 9 4.31 18.74 17.41
C ILE A 9 3.79 17.41 16.86
N PHE A 10 3.71 16.38 17.69
CA PHE A 10 3.11 15.12 17.29
C PHE A 10 1.63 15.31 16.93
N ALA A 11 0.86 16.07 17.71
CA ALA A 11 -0.53 16.39 17.40
C ALA A 11 -0.68 17.12 16.06
N LEU A 12 0.20 18.07 15.75
CA LEU A 12 0.23 18.80 14.49
C LEU A 12 0.55 17.88 13.31
N LEU A 13 1.57 17.04 13.42
CA LEU A 13 1.95 16.08 12.38
C LEU A 13 0.85 15.02 12.16
N SER A 14 0.22 14.55 13.24
CA SER A 14 -0.90 13.61 13.17
C SER A 14 -2.14 14.23 12.54
N LEU A 15 -2.46 15.50 12.83
CA LEU A 15 -3.56 16.24 12.18
C LEU A 15 -3.29 16.42 10.68
N SER A 16 -2.09 16.81 10.31
CA SER A 16 -1.68 16.91 8.90
C SER A 16 -1.80 15.56 8.19
N ARG A 17 -1.34 14.48 8.84
CA ARG A 17 -1.46 13.11 8.32
C ARG A 17 -2.91 12.69 8.19
N PHE A 18 -3.75 12.96 9.18
CA PHE A 18 -5.19 12.67 9.12
C PHE A 18 -5.84 13.32 7.90
N LEU A 19 -5.65 14.64 7.72
CA LEU A 19 -6.22 15.38 6.59
C LEU A 19 -5.76 14.81 5.23
N ASN A 20 -4.47 14.50 5.09
CA ASN A 20 -3.94 13.93 3.85
C ASN A 20 -4.48 12.51 3.60
N THR A 21 -4.48 11.66 4.63
CA THR A 21 -4.88 10.25 4.47
C THR A 21 -6.38 10.12 4.24
N ILE A 22 -7.21 10.89 4.92
CA ILE A 22 -8.67 10.86 4.71
C ILE A 22 -9.04 11.40 3.33
N GLY A 23 -8.41 12.50 2.89
CA GLY A 23 -8.63 13.05 1.55
C GLY A 23 -8.22 12.08 0.45
N ALA A 24 -7.02 11.49 0.56
CA ALA A 24 -6.56 10.46 -0.37
C ALA A 24 -7.49 9.23 -0.38
N ALA A 25 -7.93 8.75 0.79
CA ALA A 25 -8.82 7.59 0.89
C ALA A 25 -10.20 7.87 0.25
N ILE A 26 -10.76 9.08 0.45
CA ILE A 26 -11.99 9.52 -0.23
C ILE A 26 -11.81 9.46 -1.75
N TYR A 27 -10.67 9.93 -2.26
CA TYR A 27 -10.44 10.07 -3.70
C TYR A 27 -10.03 8.75 -4.38
N ASN A 28 -9.22 7.90 -3.74
CA ASN A 28 -8.62 6.73 -4.39
C ASN A 28 -9.67 5.75 -4.93
N LEU A 29 -10.70 5.42 -4.14
CA LEU A 29 -11.79 4.57 -4.61
C LEU A 29 -12.59 5.25 -5.72
N VAL A 30 -12.86 6.55 -5.55
CA VAL A 30 -13.61 7.36 -6.53
C VAL A 30 -12.86 7.47 -7.86
N PHE A 31 -11.54 7.47 -7.86
CA PHE A 31 -10.73 7.45 -9.08
C PHE A 31 -10.94 6.17 -9.90
N VAL A 32 -11.04 4.99 -9.25
CA VAL A 32 -11.36 3.73 -9.93
C VAL A 32 -12.78 3.77 -10.52
N VAL A 33 -13.75 4.36 -9.79
CA VAL A 33 -15.12 4.56 -10.29
C VAL A 33 -15.15 5.55 -11.47
N PHE A 34 -14.32 6.60 -11.42
CA PHE A 34 -14.15 7.53 -12.55
C PHE A 34 -13.57 6.81 -13.78
N ALA A 35 -12.56 5.95 -13.60
CA ALA A 35 -12.04 5.13 -14.69
C ALA A 35 -13.12 4.22 -15.30
N ALA A 36 -13.99 3.65 -14.46
CA ALA A 36 -15.11 2.81 -14.89
C ALA A 36 -16.18 3.58 -15.72
N SER A 37 -16.23 4.90 -15.60
CA SER A 37 -17.13 5.75 -16.40
C SER A 37 -16.62 6.09 -17.81
N MET A 38 -15.40 5.67 -18.17
CA MET A 38 -14.81 5.89 -19.48
C MET A 38 -15.45 5.00 -20.56
N PRO A 39 -15.37 5.38 -21.87
CA PRO A 39 -15.96 4.63 -22.98
C PRO A 39 -15.52 3.15 -23.08
N HIS A 40 -14.29 2.81 -22.63
CA HIS A 40 -13.80 1.43 -22.51
C HIS A 40 -13.44 1.14 -21.03
N PRO A 41 -14.44 0.83 -20.18
CA PRO A 41 -14.26 0.73 -18.73
C PRO A 41 -13.14 -0.23 -18.32
N SER A 42 -13.08 -1.43 -18.91
CA SER A 42 -12.09 -2.45 -18.56
C SER A 42 -10.66 -1.96 -18.79
N LEU A 43 -10.40 -1.28 -19.91
CA LEU A 43 -9.10 -0.72 -20.21
C LEU A 43 -8.74 0.42 -19.22
N ALA A 44 -9.68 1.34 -18.98
CA ALA A 44 -9.45 2.47 -18.09
C ALA A 44 -9.23 2.03 -16.63
N VAL A 45 -10.01 1.07 -16.13
CA VAL A 45 -9.82 0.48 -14.79
C VAL A 45 -8.50 -0.28 -14.70
N GLY A 46 -8.15 -1.04 -15.75
CA GLY A 46 -6.84 -1.70 -15.84
C GLY A 46 -5.69 -0.70 -15.75
N ILE A 47 -5.77 0.43 -16.48
CA ILE A 47 -4.78 1.52 -16.38
C ILE A 47 -4.78 2.11 -14.97
N ALA A 48 -5.94 2.40 -14.39
CA ALA A 48 -6.05 2.93 -13.03
C ALA A 48 -5.38 2.01 -12.00
N ASN A 49 -5.56 0.69 -12.11
CA ASN A 49 -4.88 -0.29 -11.26
C ASN A 49 -3.35 -0.26 -11.41
N LEU A 50 -2.85 -0.06 -12.64
CA LEU A 50 -1.41 -0.05 -12.91
C LEU A 50 -0.74 1.22 -12.37
N ILE A 51 -1.35 2.38 -12.54
CA ILE A 51 -0.74 3.65 -12.17
C ILE A 51 -0.53 3.80 -10.66
N VAL A 52 -1.35 3.16 -9.83
CA VAL A 52 -1.21 3.16 -8.36
C VAL A 52 0.13 2.57 -7.92
N PHE A 53 0.71 1.67 -8.72
CA PHE A 53 2.00 1.04 -8.39
C PHE A 53 3.22 1.76 -8.99
N ILE A 54 3.02 2.66 -9.96
CA ILE A 54 4.15 3.37 -10.59
C ILE A 54 4.99 4.15 -9.56
N PRO A 55 4.41 4.87 -8.57
CA PRO A 55 5.18 5.56 -7.55
C PRO A 55 6.10 4.63 -6.75
N SER A 56 5.67 3.39 -6.48
CA SER A 56 6.47 2.43 -5.71
C SER A 56 7.80 2.08 -6.39
N LEU A 57 7.87 2.17 -7.72
CA LEU A 57 9.13 1.98 -8.47
C LEU A 57 10.15 3.09 -8.19
N PHE A 58 9.68 4.28 -7.81
CA PHE A 58 10.50 5.45 -7.52
C PHE A 58 10.75 5.66 -6.03
N THR A 59 10.12 4.87 -5.14
CA THR A 59 10.16 5.08 -3.68
C THR A 59 11.59 5.16 -3.13
N ILE A 60 12.53 4.35 -3.65
CA ILE A 60 13.93 4.38 -3.23
C ILE A 60 14.58 5.72 -3.59
N PHE A 61 14.42 6.18 -4.84
CA PHE A 61 14.98 7.45 -5.30
C PHE A 61 14.35 8.63 -4.56
N ILE A 62 13.05 8.53 -4.30
CA ILE A 62 12.29 9.53 -3.54
C ILE A 62 12.79 9.57 -2.09
N GLY A 63 12.99 8.42 -1.45
CA GLY A 63 13.55 8.32 -0.10
C GLY A 63 14.94 8.91 -0.01
N MET A 64 15.85 8.54 -0.90
CA MET A 64 17.21 9.12 -0.97
C MET A 64 17.16 10.64 -1.12
N LYS A 65 16.29 11.17 -1.99
CA LYS A 65 16.11 12.61 -2.16
C LYS A 65 15.55 13.27 -0.89
N ALA A 66 14.63 12.64 -0.19
CA ALA A 66 14.10 13.12 1.07
C ALA A 66 15.19 13.17 2.15
N ASP A 67 16.04 12.16 2.22
CA ASP A 67 17.17 12.10 3.15
C ASP A 67 18.15 13.24 2.94
N HIS A 68 18.50 13.55 1.70
CA HIS A 68 19.45 14.62 1.34
C HIS A 68 18.85 16.03 1.36
N THR A 69 17.56 16.17 1.66
CA THR A 69 16.89 17.49 1.67
C THR A 69 17.22 18.29 2.93
N ALA A 70 17.92 19.42 2.78
CA ALA A 70 18.39 20.24 3.90
C ALA A 70 17.27 20.96 4.66
N LYS A 71 16.21 21.43 3.98
CA LYS A 71 15.09 22.19 4.58
C LYS A 71 13.81 21.35 4.59
N LYS A 72 13.78 20.27 5.38
CA LYS A 72 12.72 19.27 5.35
C LYS A 72 11.32 19.86 5.64
N ALA A 73 11.19 20.73 6.64
CA ALA A 73 9.90 21.36 6.98
C ALA A 73 9.35 22.23 5.84
N ASP A 74 10.22 23.00 5.16
CA ASP A 74 9.82 23.87 4.05
C ASP A 74 9.35 23.07 2.85
N TRP A 75 10.08 22.01 2.51
CA TRP A 75 9.71 21.14 1.41
C TRP A 75 8.46 20.31 1.72
N LEU A 76 8.29 19.86 2.97
CA LEU A 76 7.08 19.17 3.41
C LEU A 76 5.83 20.04 3.16
N ILE A 77 5.89 21.32 3.51
CA ILE A 77 4.81 22.29 3.34
C ILE A 77 4.58 22.62 1.86
N ARG A 78 5.67 22.94 1.12
CA ARG A 78 5.56 23.30 -0.32
C ARG A 78 4.97 22.17 -1.17
N MET A 79 5.39 20.93 -0.91
CA MET A 79 4.87 19.77 -1.64
C MET A 79 3.38 19.53 -1.35
N GLY A 80 2.91 19.82 -0.15
CA GLY A 80 1.48 19.74 0.15
C GLY A 80 0.64 20.82 -0.54
N PHE A 81 1.13 22.07 -0.66
CA PHE A 81 0.47 23.08 -1.49
C PHE A 81 0.48 22.70 -2.97
N LEU A 82 1.59 22.13 -3.45
CA LEU A 82 1.66 21.64 -4.83
C LEU A 82 0.62 20.53 -5.07
N GLN A 83 0.46 19.57 -4.14
CA GLN A 83 -0.59 18.55 -4.23
C GLN A 83 -2.00 19.16 -4.27
N ALA A 84 -2.27 20.19 -3.45
CA ALA A 84 -3.55 20.89 -3.51
C ALA A 84 -3.81 21.48 -4.92
N ILE A 85 -2.81 22.09 -5.54
CA ILE A 85 -2.92 22.62 -6.91
C ILE A 85 -3.16 21.49 -7.92
N LEU A 86 -2.42 20.37 -7.81
CA LEU A 86 -2.62 19.20 -8.69
C LEU A 86 -4.05 18.69 -8.62
N PHE A 87 -4.63 18.59 -7.41
CA PHE A 87 -6.01 18.12 -7.25
C PHE A 87 -7.07 19.14 -7.72
N VAL A 88 -6.78 20.44 -7.71
CA VAL A 88 -7.63 21.43 -8.39
C VAL A 88 -7.62 21.19 -9.90
N ILE A 89 -6.45 20.93 -10.49
CA ILE A 89 -6.34 20.60 -11.93
C ILE A 89 -7.08 19.29 -12.23
N ILE A 90 -6.93 18.26 -11.41
CA ILE A 90 -7.67 17.00 -11.54
C ILE A 90 -9.18 17.26 -11.52
N ALA A 91 -9.67 18.08 -10.57
CA ALA A 91 -11.09 18.42 -10.48
C ALA A 91 -11.61 19.10 -11.77
N LEU A 92 -10.81 19.93 -12.41
CA LEU A 92 -11.15 20.54 -13.69
C LEU A 92 -11.15 19.51 -14.83
N MET A 93 -10.14 18.65 -14.88
CA MET A 93 -9.99 17.61 -15.92
C MET A 93 -11.11 16.57 -15.87
N THR A 94 -11.58 16.19 -14.68
CA THR A 94 -12.69 15.22 -14.55
C THR A 94 -14.03 15.73 -15.12
N ARG A 95 -14.16 17.04 -15.43
CA ARG A 95 -15.32 17.62 -16.12
C ARG A 95 -15.24 17.50 -17.65
N ILE A 96 -14.05 17.23 -18.18
CA ILE A 96 -13.80 17.15 -19.61
C ILE A 96 -13.91 15.69 -20.02
N PRO A 97 -14.83 15.33 -20.94
CA PRO A 97 -14.95 13.95 -21.40
C PRO A 97 -13.77 13.57 -22.31
N GLY A 98 -13.39 12.29 -22.28
CA GLY A 98 -12.44 11.71 -23.20
C GLY A 98 -11.13 11.25 -22.58
N TYR A 99 -10.41 10.43 -23.35
CA TYR A 99 -9.18 9.76 -22.89
C TYR A 99 -8.01 10.72 -22.63
N LEU A 100 -7.95 11.86 -23.30
CA LEU A 100 -6.89 12.84 -23.05
C LEU A 100 -6.99 13.38 -21.61
N ALA A 101 -8.20 13.78 -21.19
CA ALA A 101 -8.44 14.24 -19.83
C ALA A 101 -8.16 13.13 -18.79
N PHE A 102 -8.59 11.89 -19.07
CA PHE A 102 -8.29 10.73 -18.24
C PHE A 102 -6.78 10.49 -18.12
N SER A 103 -6.02 10.56 -19.21
CA SER A 103 -4.55 10.38 -19.20
C SER A 103 -3.85 11.47 -18.37
N ILE A 104 -4.32 12.71 -18.45
CA ILE A 104 -3.81 13.82 -17.62
C ILE A 104 -4.10 13.54 -16.14
N VAL A 105 -5.31 13.10 -15.80
CA VAL A 105 -5.67 12.72 -14.42
C VAL A 105 -4.77 11.59 -13.93
N CYS A 106 -4.54 10.56 -14.74
CA CYS A 106 -3.63 9.46 -14.42
C CYS A 106 -2.20 9.96 -14.11
N PHE A 107 -1.67 10.81 -14.98
CA PHE A 107 -0.33 11.38 -14.80
C PHE A 107 -0.22 12.22 -13.52
N LEU A 108 -1.21 13.09 -13.27
CA LEU A 108 -1.24 13.93 -12.07
C LEU A 108 -1.38 13.10 -10.79
N ASN A 109 -2.10 11.97 -10.83
CA ASN A 109 -2.15 11.03 -9.71
C ASN A 109 -0.78 10.43 -9.41
N ILE A 110 -0.07 9.92 -10.42
CA ILE A 110 1.30 9.39 -10.25
C ILE A 110 2.20 10.45 -9.61
N VAL A 111 2.17 11.69 -10.10
CA VAL A 111 2.98 12.78 -9.55
C VAL A 111 2.58 13.07 -8.10
N SER A 112 1.28 13.11 -7.79
CA SER A 112 0.78 13.36 -6.43
C SER A 112 1.22 12.25 -5.46
N ASP A 113 1.17 10.98 -5.87
CA ASP A 113 1.58 9.85 -5.04
C ASP A 113 3.11 9.87 -4.79
N CYS A 114 3.92 10.18 -5.81
CA CYS A 114 5.35 10.42 -5.63
C CYS A 114 5.64 11.56 -4.64
N LEU A 115 4.84 12.63 -4.68
CA LEU A 115 4.95 13.72 -3.71
C LEU A 115 4.52 13.30 -2.31
N SER A 116 3.51 12.42 -2.18
CA SER A 116 3.09 11.84 -0.89
C SER A 116 4.20 11.01 -0.25
N ASP A 117 4.87 10.15 -1.03
CA ASP A 117 6.01 9.36 -0.58
C ASP A 117 7.17 10.25 -0.14
N TYR A 118 7.47 11.29 -0.93
CA TYR A 118 8.51 12.27 -0.58
C TYR A 118 8.20 13.00 0.73
N ARG A 119 6.95 13.45 0.92
CA ARG A 119 6.48 14.08 2.16
C ARG A 119 6.57 13.12 3.34
N GLY A 120 6.24 11.84 3.14
CA GLY A 120 6.42 10.79 4.13
C GLY A 120 7.86 10.68 4.61
N GLY A 121 8.81 10.63 3.68
CA GLY A 121 10.25 10.61 3.97
C GLY A 121 10.74 11.86 4.71
N LEU A 122 10.25 13.06 4.33
CA LEU A 122 10.60 14.31 5.01
C LEU A 122 10.04 14.39 6.44
N GLN A 123 8.89 13.77 6.71
CA GLN A 123 8.24 13.80 8.01
C GLN A 123 8.97 12.95 9.07
N LEU A 124 9.58 11.84 8.67
CA LEU A 124 10.24 10.91 9.59
C LEU A 124 11.34 11.57 10.46
N PRO A 125 12.33 12.30 9.90
CA PRO A 125 13.36 12.97 10.72
C PRO A 125 12.81 14.08 11.60
N ILE A 126 11.70 14.75 11.19
CA ILE A 126 11.03 15.75 12.02
C ILE A 126 10.38 15.06 13.22
N MET A 127 9.71 13.91 13.02
CA MET A 127 9.15 13.11 14.12
C MET A 127 10.26 12.64 15.07
N GLN A 128 11.33 12.08 14.53
CA GLN A 128 12.43 11.52 15.31
C GLN A 128 13.11 12.57 16.22
N LYS A 129 13.23 13.82 15.75
CA LYS A 129 13.83 14.91 16.54
C LYS A 129 12.90 15.44 17.64
N ASN A 130 11.59 15.46 17.40
CA ASN A 130 10.64 16.17 18.25
C ASN A 130 9.83 15.21 19.16
N ILE A 131 9.98 13.90 19.03
CA ILE A 131 9.33 12.89 19.85
C ILE A 131 10.41 12.13 20.63
N PRO A 132 10.29 11.99 21.96
CA PRO A 132 11.20 11.16 22.75
C PRO A 132 11.28 9.73 22.20
N SER A 133 12.46 9.12 22.24
CA SER A 133 12.68 7.76 21.66
C SER A 133 11.78 6.69 22.31
N GLU A 134 11.46 6.85 23.59
CA GLU A 134 10.52 5.98 24.32
C GLU A 134 9.08 6.07 23.82
N ASP A 135 8.68 7.20 23.24
CA ASP A 135 7.33 7.46 22.70
C ASP A 135 7.20 7.18 21.20
N LEU A 136 8.30 6.94 20.48
CA LEU A 136 8.27 6.71 19.03
C LEU A 136 7.41 5.51 18.66
N MET A 137 7.45 4.43 19.44
CA MET A 137 6.63 3.25 19.19
C MET A 137 5.13 3.56 19.30
N GLU A 138 4.72 4.36 20.31
CA GLU A 138 3.33 4.83 20.43
C GLU A 138 2.95 5.70 19.23
N ALA A 139 3.85 6.59 18.79
CA ALA A 139 3.62 7.47 17.64
C ALA A 139 3.42 6.69 16.34
N TYR A 140 4.25 5.69 16.06
CA TYR A 140 4.11 4.82 14.87
C TYR A 140 2.82 3.99 14.92
N SER A 141 2.51 3.39 16.07
CA SER A 141 1.28 2.61 16.25
C SER A 141 0.04 3.47 16.07
N PHE A 142 0.03 4.70 16.60
CA PHE A 142 -1.05 5.65 16.40
C PHE A 142 -1.21 6.02 14.93
N ASN A 143 -0.11 6.33 14.22
CA ASN A 143 -0.15 6.66 12.79
C ASN A 143 -0.65 5.49 11.93
N GLN A 144 -0.33 4.26 12.29
CA GLN A 144 -0.82 3.06 11.61
C GLN A 144 -2.33 2.89 11.81
N LEU A 145 -2.80 3.02 13.06
CA LEU A 145 -4.23 2.98 13.37
C LEU A 145 -4.99 4.09 12.64
N LEU A 146 -4.45 5.32 12.67
CA LEU A 146 -5.02 6.46 11.96
C LEU A 146 -5.18 6.19 10.47
N SER A 147 -4.16 5.63 9.84
CA SER A 147 -4.20 5.27 8.40
C SER A 147 -5.27 4.23 8.10
N MET A 148 -5.41 3.19 8.92
CA MET A 148 -6.44 2.15 8.74
C MET A 148 -7.86 2.72 8.90
N VAL A 149 -8.10 3.52 9.93
CA VAL A 149 -9.40 4.17 10.17
C VAL A 149 -9.76 5.13 9.03
N CYS A 150 -8.80 5.96 8.61
CA CYS A 150 -8.99 6.88 7.49
C CYS A 150 -9.25 6.14 6.17
N SER A 151 -8.60 5.01 5.93
CA SER A 151 -8.79 4.23 4.70
C SER A 151 -10.23 3.74 4.59
N ILE A 152 -10.77 3.08 5.61
CA ILE A 152 -12.14 2.56 5.58
C ILE A 152 -13.16 3.71 5.54
N SER A 153 -13.05 4.67 6.48
CA SER A 153 -14.01 5.76 6.58
C SER A 153 -13.96 6.70 5.37
N GLY A 154 -12.76 6.97 4.85
CA GLY A 154 -12.58 7.81 3.67
C GLY A 154 -13.20 7.19 2.41
N GLN A 155 -13.00 5.90 2.17
CA GLN A 155 -13.61 5.20 1.04
C GLN A 155 -15.13 5.19 1.15
N ALA A 156 -15.68 4.92 2.33
CA ALA A 156 -17.13 4.97 2.58
C ALA A 156 -17.69 6.37 2.31
N LEU A 157 -17.00 7.42 2.80
CA LEU A 157 -17.36 8.81 2.53
C LEU A 157 -17.26 9.14 1.04
N GLY A 158 -16.25 8.63 0.32
CA GLY A 158 -16.11 8.82 -1.12
C GLY A 158 -17.29 8.27 -1.90
N VAL A 159 -17.68 7.03 -1.62
CA VAL A 159 -18.87 6.40 -2.24
C VAL A 159 -20.14 7.16 -1.90
N TRP A 160 -20.32 7.56 -0.65
CA TRP A 160 -21.48 8.35 -0.20
C TRP A 160 -21.52 9.71 -0.92
N LEU A 161 -20.40 10.43 -0.99
CA LEU A 161 -20.30 11.72 -1.69
C LEU A 161 -20.65 11.59 -3.18
N LEU A 162 -20.17 10.53 -3.85
CA LEU A 162 -20.56 10.27 -5.25
C LEU A 162 -22.06 10.03 -5.40
N ALA A 163 -22.66 9.26 -4.47
CA ALA A 163 -24.10 8.96 -4.52
C ALA A 163 -24.94 10.23 -4.38
N ILE A 164 -24.65 11.10 -3.39
CA ILE A 164 -25.43 12.33 -3.15
C ILE A 164 -25.14 13.45 -4.16
N SER A 165 -23.96 13.46 -4.77
CA SER A 165 -23.56 14.47 -5.76
C SER A 165 -23.85 14.07 -7.20
N HIS A 166 -24.64 13.02 -7.43
CA HIS A 166 -24.94 12.49 -8.77
C HIS A 166 -23.67 12.23 -9.60
N GLN A 167 -22.69 11.53 -9.01
CA GLN A 167 -21.39 11.16 -9.60
C GLN A 167 -20.53 12.37 -9.99
N ASN A 168 -20.53 13.41 -9.20
CA ASN A 168 -19.67 14.58 -9.41
C ASN A 168 -18.24 14.30 -8.95
N PHE A 169 -17.42 13.70 -9.82
CA PHE A 169 -16.00 13.42 -9.55
C PHE A 169 -15.19 14.68 -9.23
N ALA A 170 -15.52 15.81 -9.86
CA ALA A 170 -14.85 17.08 -9.61
C ALA A 170 -15.04 17.57 -8.17
N LEU A 171 -16.20 17.35 -7.58
CA LEU A 171 -16.47 17.67 -6.17
C LEU A 171 -15.53 16.88 -5.26
N VAL A 172 -15.40 15.57 -5.49
CA VAL A 172 -14.55 14.70 -4.66
C VAL A 172 -13.07 15.08 -4.79
N ALA A 173 -12.60 15.35 -6.00
CA ALA A 173 -11.23 15.83 -6.22
C ALA A 173 -10.99 17.20 -5.54
N SER A 174 -11.99 18.10 -5.55
CA SER A 174 -11.92 19.39 -4.86
C SER A 174 -11.85 19.25 -3.34
N ILE A 175 -12.58 18.28 -2.76
CA ILE A 175 -12.50 17.95 -1.33
C ILE A 175 -11.08 17.49 -0.99
N ASN A 176 -10.47 16.62 -1.81
CA ASN A 176 -9.10 16.19 -1.59
C ASN A 176 -8.10 17.36 -1.74
N ALA A 177 -8.29 18.26 -2.71
CA ALA A 177 -7.50 19.49 -2.81
C ALA A 177 -7.57 20.32 -1.52
N LEU A 178 -8.77 20.45 -0.94
CA LEU A 178 -9.00 21.19 0.30
C LEU A 178 -8.29 20.50 1.48
N THR A 179 -8.31 19.20 1.58
CA THR A 179 -7.60 18.49 2.67
C THR A 179 -6.09 18.70 2.59
N PHE A 180 -5.48 18.67 1.40
CA PHE A 180 -4.06 19.00 1.22
C PHE A 180 -3.76 20.47 1.56
N LEU A 181 -4.63 21.37 1.15
CA LEU A 181 -4.50 22.81 1.47
C LEU A 181 -4.54 23.03 2.98
N LEU A 182 -5.54 22.49 3.68
CA LEU A 182 -5.68 22.60 5.14
C LEU A 182 -4.50 21.98 5.87
N SER A 183 -4.09 20.76 5.47
CA SER A 183 -2.92 20.09 6.03
C SER A 183 -1.66 20.96 5.93
N SER A 184 -1.40 21.51 4.74
CA SER A 184 -0.20 22.33 4.50
C SER A 184 -0.26 23.68 5.22
N THR A 185 -1.45 24.27 5.34
CA THR A 185 -1.67 25.49 6.10
C THR A 185 -1.43 25.27 7.60
N CYS A 186 -1.92 24.17 8.17
CA CYS A 186 -1.65 23.81 9.56
C CYS A 186 -0.15 23.67 9.84
N LEU A 187 0.60 23.03 8.96
CA LEU A 187 2.05 22.90 9.07
C LEU A 187 2.76 24.27 8.89
N PHE A 188 2.29 25.10 7.97
CA PHE A 188 2.86 26.41 7.69
C PHE A 188 2.73 27.36 8.90
N LEU A 189 1.58 27.37 9.56
CA LEU A 189 1.33 28.20 10.75
C LEU A 189 2.26 27.86 11.94
N ARG A 190 2.74 26.62 12.00
CA ARG A 190 3.64 26.13 13.04
C ARG A 190 5.04 25.76 12.53
N ARG A 191 5.45 26.29 11.36
CA ARG A 191 6.69 25.95 10.67
C ARG A 191 7.94 26.05 11.56
N SER A 192 8.02 27.08 12.41
CA SER A 192 9.15 27.31 13.30
C SER A 192 9.36 26.21 14.35
N GLN A 193 8.33 25.41 14.63
CA GLN A 193 8.38 24.31 15.59
C GLN A 193 8.83 22.97 14.93
N LEU A 194 8.79 22.88 13.59
CA LEU A 194 9.14 21.68 12.84
C LEU A 194 10.65 21.59 12.64
N THR A 195 11.37 21.27 13.70
CA THR A 195 12.85 21.16 13.69
C THR A 195 13.27 19.74 13.27
N HIS A 196 14.46 19.63 12.69
CA HIS A 196 15.12 18.35 12.39
C HIS A 196 16.63 18.51 12.60
N GLU A 197 17.34 17.41 12.72
CA GLU A 197 18.80 17.45 12.83
C GLU A 197 19.44 17.91 11.52
N PRO A 198 20.56 18.69 11.58
CA PRO A 198 21.29 19.08 10.39
C PRO A 198 21.83 17.82 9.71
N ILE A 199 21.76 17.77 8.38
CA ILE A 199 22.25 16.65 7.59
C ILE A 199 23.77 16.71 7.58
N GLN A 200 24.41 15.68 8.13
CA GLN A 200 25.82 15.39 7.85
C GLN A 200 25.87 14.62 6.53
N VAL A 201 26.11 15.32 5.44
CA VAL A 201 26.33 14.69 4.13
C VAL A 201 27.72 14.10 4.13
N ASP A 202 27.84 12.85 4.51
CA ASP A 202 29.09 12.08 4.33
C ASP A 202 29.19 11.68 2.85
N SER A 203 29.87 12.53 2.08
CA SER A 203 30.00 12.40 0.62
C SER A 203 30.99 11.30 0.17
N SER A 204 31.45 10.46 1.09
CA SER A 204 32.60 9.57 0.82
C SER A 204 32.28 8.13 0.41
N LYS A 205 31.01 7.68 0.41
CA LYS A 205 30.67 6.31 0.00
C LYS A 205 29.66 6.27 -1.15
N LYS A 206 30.14 6.43 -2.37
CA LYS A 206 29.42 5.96 -3.56
C LYS A 206 29.59 4.44 -3.67
N VAL A 207 28.88 3.67 -2.87
CA VAL A 207 28.75 2.24 -3.10
C VAL A 207 27.74 2.05 -4.23
N SER A 208 28.10 1.27 -5.25
CA SER A 208 27.16 0.96 -6.34
C SER A 208 26.00 0.16 -5.76
N PHE A 209 24.76 0.63 -5.96
CA PHE A 209 23.52 -0.05 -5.53
C PHE A 209 23.50 -1.55 -5.88
N LEU A 210 24.01 -1.91 -7.07
CA LEU A 210 24.11 -3.31 -7.51
C LEU A 210 25.12 -4.13 -6.70
N GLN A 211 26.22 -3.51 -6.25
CA GLN A 211 27.18 -4.17 -5.38
C GLN A 211 26.59 -4.40 -3.99
N GLU A 212 25.90 -3.41 -3.45
CA GLU A 212 25.23 -3.51 -2.16
C GLU A 212 24.15 -4.59 -2.17
N CYS A 213 23.31 -4.67 -3.21
CA CYS A 213 22.33 -5.74 -3.41
C CYS A 213 22.98 -7.13 -3.51
N ARG A 214 24.11 -7.25 -4.21
CA ARG A 214 24.85 -8.52 -4.34
C ARG A 214 25.44 -8.97 -3.01
N ASP A 215 26.01 -8.05 -2.25
CA ASP A 215 26.62 -8.36 -0.96
C ASP A 215 25.56 -8.73 0.09
N ILE A 216 24.41 -8.06 0.08
CA ILE A 216 23.27 -8.41 0.92
C ILE A 216 22.73 -9.78 0.53
N TYR A 217 22.49 -10.07 -0.75
CA TYR A 217 22.03 -11.37 -1.22
C TYR A 217 22.99 -12.49 -0.80
N ARG A 218 24.30 -12.30 -0.96
CA ARG A 218 25.34 -13.25 -0.56
C ARG A 218 25.37 -13.47 0.96
N ASN A 219 25.23 -12.39 1.74
CA ASN A 219 25.15 -12.47 3.20
C ASN A 219 23.87 -13.19 3.66
N VAL A 220 22.73 -12.92 3.02
CA VAL A 220 21.45 -13.58 3.33
C VAL A 220 21.52 -15.08 3.04
N THR A 221 22.04 -15.47 1.87
CA THR A 221 22.17 -16.88 1.50
C THR A 221 23.12 -17.65 2.42
N THR A 222 24.21 -17.02 2.90
CA THR A 222 25.14 -17.67 3.84
C THR A 222 24.55 -17.83 5.26
N ILE A 223 23.74 -16.90 5.71
CA ILE A 223 23.13 -16.91 7.06
C ILE A 223 21.97 -17.92 7.16
N PHE A 224 21.21 -18.08 6.08
CA PHE A 224 20.10 -19.03 6.02
C PHE A 224 20.52 -20.44 5.51
N ALA A 225 21.79 -20.63 5.16
CA ALA A 225 22.34 -21.93 4.82
C ALA A 225 22.56 -22.85 6.05
N ASP A 226 22.40 -22.31 7.28
CA ASP A 226 22.50 -23.08 8.53
C ASP A 226 21.22 -23.90 8.80
N GLU A 227 21.37 -25.13 9.01
CA GLU A 227 20.59 -26.37 9.20
C GLU A 227 19.06 -26.36 9.37
N GLU A 228 18.40 -25.26 9.75
CA GLU A 228 16.93 -25.24 9.91
C GLU A 228 16.16 -24.63 8.73
N VAL A 229 16.84 -23.92 7.81
CA VAL A 229 16.25 -23.35 6.59
C VAL A 229 16.93 -23.93 5.37
N HIS A 230 16.82 -25.25 5.18
CA HIS A 230 17.40 -25.97 4.02
C HIS A 230 16.98 -25.45 2.66
N ASN A 231 16.02 -24.50 2.58
CA ASN A 231 15.48 -23.95 1.34
C ASN A 231 15.10 -22.46 1.45
N PHE A 232 16.02 -21.60 1.89
CA PHE A 232 15.78 -20.15 1.94
C PHE A 232 15.30 -19.61 0.57
N GLY A 233 15.83 -20.13 -0.54
CA GLY A 233 15.37 -19.76 -1.88
C GLY A 233 13.90 -20.08 -2.11
N LYS A 234 13.41 -21.24 -1.67
CA LYS A 234 11.99 -21.59 -1.75
C LYS A 234 11.12 -20.70 -0.87
N LEU A 235 11.57 -20.38 0.36
CA LEU A 235 10.86 -19.47 1.25
C LEU A 235 10.74 -18.07 0.63
N LEU A 236 11.83 -17.53 0.11
CA LEU A 236 11.86 -16.22 -0.52
C LEU A 236 10.96 -16.19 -1.77
N LEU A 237 11.03 -17.21 -2.60
CA LEU A 237 10.20 -17.32 -3.79
C LEU A 237 8.71 -17.45 -3.43
N SER A 238 8.39 -18.20 -2.36
CA SER A 238 7.02 -18.28 -1.83
C SER A 238 6.51 -16.93 -1.34
N LEU A 239 7.34 -16.15 -0.63
CA LEU A 239 7.00 -14.80 -0.19
C LEU A 239 6.77 -13.86 -1.38
N ILE A 240 7.62 -13.92 -2.40
CA ILE A 240 7.48 -13.13 -3.63
C ILE A 240 6.16 -13.48 -4.34
N PHE A 241 5.85 -14.76 -4.52
CA PHE A 241 4.60 -15.18 -5.18
C PHE A 241 3.36 -14.82 -4.35
N ILE A 242 3.38 -14.99 -3.03
CA ILE A 242 2.28 -14.57 -2.16
C ILE A 242 2.02 -13.07 -2.27
N ASN A 243 3.07 -12.24 -2.29
CA ASN A 243 2.91 -10.80 -2.43
C ASN A 243 2.44 -10.41 -3.84
N ALA A 244 2.98 -11.05 -4.89
CA ALA A 244 2.52 -10.83 -6.26
C ALA A 244 1.04 -11.18 -6.43
N LEU A 245 0.60 -12.33 -5.93
CA LEU A 245 -0.79 -12.77 -5.98
C LEU A 245 -1.68 -11.92 -5.07
N GLY A 246 -1.23 -11.62 -3.84
CA GLY A 246 -1.96 -10.80 -2.89
C GLY A 246 -2.24 -9.39 -3.42
N GLY A 247 -1.22 -8.74 -4.01
CA GLY A 247 -1.39 -7.44 -4.66
C GLY A 247 -2.30 -7.48 -5.89
N SER A 248 -2.40 -8.62 -6.55
CA SER A 248 -3.22 -8.78 -7.77
C SER A 248 -4.72 -8.92 -7.48
N ILE A 249 -5.10 -9.31 -6.26
CA ILE A 249 -6.52 -9.58 -5.91
C ILE A 249 -7.39 -8.36 -6.22
N SER A 250 -7.06 -7.20 -5.67
CA SER A 250 -7.82 -5.96 -5.93
C SER A 250 -7.84 -5.62 -7.42
N GLY A 251 -6.72 -5.78 -8.13
CA GLY A 251 -6.62 -5.50 -9.56
C GLY A 251 -7.56 -6.36 -10.40
N ILE A 252 -7.64 -7.67 -10.15
CA ILE A 252 -8.54 -8.58 -10.87
C ILE A 252 -9.99 -8.29 -10.49
N TYR A 253 -10.29 -8.12 -9.18
CA TYR A 253 -11.65 -7.83 -8.72
C TYR A 253 -12.17 -6.49 -9.24
N ASN A 254 -11.33 -5.45 -9.34
CA ASN A 254 -11.74 -4.19 -9.93
C ASN A 254 -12.28 -4.37 -11.35
N LEU A 255 -11.69 -5.28 -12.13
CA LEU A 255 -12.17 -5.60 -13.48
C LEU A 255 -13.37 -6.56 -13.47
N GLN A 256 -13.40 -7.55 -12.58
CA GLN A 256 -14.51 -8.48 -12.45
C GLN A 256 -15.80 -7.76 -12.01
N LEU A 257 -15.71 -6.88 -11.02
CA LEU A 257 -16.87 -6.17 -10.46
C LEU A 257 -17.50 -5.15 -11.43
N LEU A 258 -16.78 -4.77 -12.51
CA LEU A 258 -17.38 -4.00 -13.61
C LEU A 258 -18.50 -4.77 -14.31
N HIS A 259 -18.36 -6.10 -14.42
CA HIS A 259 -19.29 -6.96 -15.15
C HIS A 259 -20.20 -7.78 -14.22
N SER A 260 -19.69 -8.10 -13.02
CA SER A 260 -20.36 -8.96 -12.05
C SER A 260 -20.17 -8.37 -10.63
N PRO A 261 -20.89 -7.30 -10.28
CA PRO A 261 -20.79 -6.69 -8.97
C PRO A 261 -21.37 -7.60 -7.89
N PHE A 262 -20.81 -7.58 -6.68
CA PHE A 262 -21.26 -8.39 -5.55
C PHE A 262 -22.73 -8.13 -5.22
N PHE A 263 -23.50 -9.19 -5.04
CA PHE A 263 -24.90 -9.14 -4.61
C PHE A 263 -25.80 -8.21 -5.46
N HIS A 264 -25.46 -8.00 -6.73
CA HIS A 264 -26.14 -7.04 -7.64
C HIS A 264 -26.13 -5.58 -7.15
N LEU A 265 -25.17 -5.22 -6.31
CA LEU A 265 -24.94 -3.84 -5.86
C LEU A 265 -24.28 -3.01 -6.98
N SER A 266 -24.14 -1.70 -6.73
CA SER A 266 -23.37 -0.87 -7.66
C SER A 266 -21.87 -1.23 -7.65
N PHE A 267 -21.16 -0.92 -8.73
CA PHE A 267 -19.71 -1.13 -8.84
C PHE A 267 -18.95 -0.49 -7.65
N SER A 268 -19.27 0.76 -7.31
CA SER A 268 -18.63 1.48 -6.21
C SER A 268 -18.90 0.85 -4.84
N GLN A 269 -20.12 0.34 -4.61
CA GLN A 269 -20.47 -0.37 -3.38
C GLN A 269 -19.72 -1.70 -3.27
N SER A 270 -19.61 -2.43 -4.38
CA SER A 270 -18.86 -3.70 -4.43
C SER A 270 -17.37 -3.50 -4.16
N LEU A 271 -16.76 -2.44 -4.72
CA LEU A 271 -15.38 -2.05 -4.40
C LEU A 271 -15.22 -1.72 -2.92
N LEU A 272 -16.14 -0.95 -2.36
CA LEU A 272 -16.10 -0.61 -0.93
C LEU A 272 -16.17 -1.86 -0.05
N ILE A 273 -17.04 -2.83 -0.39
CA ILE A 273 -17.13 -4.12 0.34
C ILE A 273 -15.80 -4.86 0.27
N LEU A 274 -15.20 -4.98 -0.92
CA LEU A 274 -13.93 -5.65 -1.12
C LEU A 274 -12.82 -5.05 -0.23
N GLU A 275 -12.67 -3.74 -0.26
CA GLU A 275 -11.67 -3.02 0.50
C GLU A 275 -11.94 -3.07 2.01
N ALA A 276 -13.20 -2.86 2.42
CA ALA A 276 -13.60 -2.92 3.83
C ALA A 276 -13.35 -4.31 4.43
N VAL A 277 -13.73 -5.38 3.73
CA VAL A 277 -13.50 -6.76 4.18
C VAL A 277 -12.01 -7.05 4.32
N THR A 278 -11.20 -6.61 3.35
CA THR A 278 -9.74 -6.78 3.40
C THR A 278 -9.13 -6.06 4.60
N ILE A 279 -9.45 -4.79 4.81
CA ILE A 279 -8.87 -4.00 5.90
C ILE A 279 -9.37 -4.50 7.27
N LEU A 280 -10.67 -4.78 7.41
CA LEU A 280 -11.24 -5.29 8.68
C LEU A 280 -10.64 -6.64 9.07
N SER A 281 -10.37 -7.52 8.10
CA SER A 281 -9.71 -8.80 8.36
C SER A 281 -8.27 -8.62 8.89
N MET A 282 -7.54 -7.64 8.36
CA MET A 282 -6.19 -7.29 8.83
C MET A 282 -6.22 -6.67 10.24
N VAL A 283 -7.22 -5.82 10.52
CA VAL A 283 -7.44 -5.25 11.87
C VAL A 283 -7.76 -6.37 12.85
N TRP A 284 -8.64 -7.30 12.49
CA TRP A 284 -8.98 -8.46 13.33
C TRP A 284 -7.75 -9.32 13.64
N ALA A 285 -6.91 -9.58 12.62
CA ALA A 285 -5.64 -10.30 12.82
C ALA A 285 -4.72 -9.61 13.84
N SER A 286 -4.66 -8.28 13.80
CA SER A 286 -3.83 -7.47 14.71
C SER A 286 -4.35 -7.50 16.15
N LEU A 287 -5.68 -7.66 16.34
CA LEU A 287 -6.31 -7.78 17.65
C LEU A 287 -6.20 -9.17 18.28
N THR A 288 -5.76 -10.19 17.53
CA THR A 288 -5.65 -11.58 17.97
C THR A 288 -4.20 -12.09 17.91
N PRO A 289 -3.24 -11.50 18.68
CA PRO A 289 -1.81 -11.83 18.56
C PRO A 289 -1.44 -13.21 19.09
N HIS A 290 -2.30 -13.88 19.87
CA HIS A 290 -2.03 -15.15 20.54
C HIS A 290 -2.92 -16.32 20.08
N ASP A 291 -3.58 -16.19 18.94
CA ASP A 291 -4.45 -17.24 18.39
C ASP A 291 -3.67 -18.44 17.82
N TYR A 292 -4.40 -19.44 17.32
CA TYR A 292 -3.83 -20.64 16.71
C TYR A 292 -2.87 -20.30 15.56
N PHE A 293 -3.26 -19.41 14.64
CA PHE A 293 -2.44 -19.04 13.47
C PHE A 293 -1.19 -18.25 13.85
N SER A 294 -1.24 -17.44 14.90
CA SER A 294 -0.07 -16.72 15.41
C SER A 294 1.00 -17.66 15.97
N LYS A 295 0.60 -18.78 16.55
CA LYS A 295 1.50 -19.81 17.11
C LYS A 295 2.11 -20.74 16.06
N GLN A 296 1.54 -20.79 14.85
CA GLN A 296 2.07 -21.62 13.76
C GLN A 296 3.42 -21.10 13.26
N ASN A 297 4.28 -22.01 12.80
CA ASN A 297 5.53 -21.66 12.14
C ASN A 297 5.25 -20.88 10.83
N LEU A 298 6.22 -20.06 10.40
CA LEU A 298 6.13 -19.29 9.16
C LEU A 298 5.75 -20.18 7.98
N HIS A 299 6.40 -21.33 7.86
CA HIS A 299 6.15 -22.32 6.80
C HIS A 299 4.67 -22.76 6.72
N HIS A 300 4.04 -23.15 7.81
CA HIS A 300 2.62 -23.52 7.84
C HIS A 300 1.71 -22.33 7.52
N THR A 301 2.08 -21.12 7.96
CA THR A 301 1.31 -19.90 7.61
C THR A 301 1.35 -19.64 6.10
N LEU A 302 2.51 -19.80 5.45
CA LEU A 302 2.65 -19.66 4.02
C LEU A 302 1.84 -20.71 3.25
N LEU A 303 1.81 -21.96 3.73
CA LEU A 303 0.98 -23.03 3.17
C LEU A 303 -0.52 -22.69 3.22
N TRP A 304 -1.01 -22.19 4.36
CA TRP A 304 -2.41 -21.77 4.49
C TRP A 304 -2.77 -20.63 3.53
N ILE A 305 -1.87 -19.65 3.39
CA ILE A 305 -2.09 -18.53 2.46
C ILE A 305 -2.06 -19.01 1.02
N ALA A 306 -1.06 -19.80 0.63
CA ALA A 306 -0.95 -20.34 -0.73
C ALA A 306 -2.16 -21.21 -1.09
N GLY A 307 -2.64 -22.05 -0.14
CA GLY A 307 -3.87 -22.83 -0.29
C GLY A 307 -5.11 -21.93 -0.45
N GLY A 308 -5.24 -20.91 0.37
CA GLY A 308 -6.33 -19.92 0.27
C GLY A 308 -6.32 -19.14 -1.04
N LEU A 309 -5.14 -18.72 -1.54
CA LEU A 309 -5.00 -18.08 -2.85
C LEU A 309 -5.42 -19.04 -3.99
N THR A 310 -5.00 -20.31 -3.93
CA THR A 310 -5.41 -21.34 -4.88
C THR A 310 -6.92 -21.51 -4.89
N MET A 311 -7.53 -21.65 -3.72
CA MET A 311 -8.98 -21.79 -3.58
C MET A 311 -9.73 -20.55 -4.09
N LEU A 312 -9.22 -19.36 -3.82
CA LEU A 312 -9.80 -18.10 -4.34
C LEU A 312 -9.80 -18.07 -5.86
N GLY A 313 -8.66 -18.45 -6.49
CA GLY A 313 -8.56 -18.54 -7.94
C GLY A 313 -9.52 -19.59 -8.53
N LEU A 314 -9.61 -20.78 -7.94
CA LEU A 314 -10.54 -21.82 -8.37
C LEU A 314 -12.01 -21.40 -8.21
N THR A 315 -12.37 -20.78 -7.08
CA THR A 315 -13.73 -20.29 -6.83
C THR A 315 -14.17 -19.30 -7.91
N ASN A 316 -13.32 -18.34 -8.25
CA ASN A 316 -13.63 -17.33 -9.25
C ASN A 316 -13.54 -17.84 -10.70
N THR A 317 -12.83 -18.97 -10.94
CA THR A 317 -12.78 -19.60 -12.28
C THR A 317 -14.00 -20.48 -12.51
N LEU A 318 -14.47 -21.25 -11.49
CA LEU A 318 -15.41 -22.33 -11.67
C LEU A 318 -16.83 -22.03 -11.17
N VAL A 319 -16.96 -21.30 -10.05
CA VAL A 319 -18.25 -21.21 -9.31
C VAL A 319 -18.83 -19.82 -9.28
N HIS A 320 -17.99 -18.77 -9.27
CA HIS A 320 -18.40 -17.34 -9.14
C HIS A 320 -19.34 -17.07 -7.96
N TRP A 321 -18.98 -17.55 -6.76
CA TRP A 321 -19.79 -17.42 -5.57
C TRP A 321 -19.30 -16.30 -4.65
N ASP A 322 -20.04 -15.19 -4.59
CA ASP A 322 -19.66 -13.95 -3.87
C ASP A 322 -19.32 -14.20 -2.40
N ILE A 323 -20.17 -14.96 -1.68
CA ILE A 323 -20.00 -15.20 -0.24
C ILE A 323 -18.70 -15.98 0.01
N LEU A 324 -18.43 -17.03 -0.77
CA LEU A 324 -17.21 -17.84 -0.62
C LEU A 324 -15.97 -17.01 -0.95
N SER A 325 -16.05 -16.18 -1.98
CA SER A 325 -14.97 -15.26 -2.37
C SER A 325 -14.64 -14.28 -1.24
N LEU A 326 -15.64 -13.65 -0.64
CA LEU A 326 -15.46 -12.71 0.47
C LEU A 326 -14.93 -13.41 1.74
N LEU A 327 -15.38 -14.62 2.04
CA LEU A 327 -14.85 -15.41 3.16
C LEU A 327 -13.37 -15.77 2.94
N LEU A 328 -12.99 -16.16 1.72
CA LEU A 328 -11.59 -16.45 1.37
C LEU A 328 -10.74 -15.19 1.46
N ILE A 329 -11.22 -14.03 0.98
CA ILE A 329 -10.52 -12.74 1.11
C ILE A 329 -10.33 -12.37 2.58
N THR A 330 -11.38 -12.54 3.41
CA THR A 330 -11.29 -12.32 4.87
C THR A 330 -10.21 -13.21 5.49
N PHE A 331 -10.21 -14.49 5.16
CA PHE A 331 -9.24 -15.46 5.66
C PHE A 331 -7.81 -15.10 5.22
N LEU A 332 -7.62 -14.76 3.93
CA LEU A 332 -6.34 -14.35 3.39
C LEU A 332 -5.82 -13.06 4.03
N GLY A 333 -6.65 -12.02 4.14
CA GLY A 333 -6.27 -10.76 4.79
C GLY A 333 -5.86 -10.96 6.25
N TYR A 334 -6.60 -11.83 6.97
CA TYR A 334 -6.27 -12.22 8.33
C TYR A 334 -4.89 -12.90 8.44
N LEU A 335 -4.59 -13.86 7.57
CA LEU A 335 -3.31 -14.58 7.58
C LEU A 335 -2.15 -13.71 7.12
N VAL A 336 -2.33 -12.91 6.07
CA VAL A 336 -1.29 -12.02 5.51
C VAL A 336 -0.83 -11.00 6.56
N ALA A 337 -1.74 -10.45 7.36
CA ALA A 337 -1.39 -9.52 8.42
C ALA A 337 -0.49 -10.13 9.50
N LYS A 338 -0.47 -11.46 9.64
CA LYS A 338 0.39 -12.19 10.60
C LYS A 338 1.78 -12.54 10.06
N ILE A 339 1.99 -12.43 8.73
CA ILE A 339 3.31 -12.75 8.13
C ILE A 339 4.39 -11.76 8.56
N ASN A 340 4.13 -10.46 8.43
CA ASN A 340 5.14 -9.44 8.69
C ASN A 340 5.77 -9.53 10.10
N PRO A 341 4.99 -9.69 11.19
CA PRO A 341 5.56 -9.91 12.52
C PRO A 341 6.40 -11.19 12.60
N LYS A 342 5.97 -12.27 11.92
CA LYS A 342 6.71 -13.55 11.94
C LYS A 342 8.03 -13.46 11.19
N VAL A 343 8.05 -12.85 10.01
CA VAL A 343 9.28 -12.63 9.22
C VAL A 343 10.23 -11.72 10.01
N SER A 344 9.73 -10.62 10.58
CA SER A 344 10.55 -9.73 11.41
C SER A 344 11.14 -10.44 12.63
N SER A 345 10.34 -11.26 13.33
CA SER A 345 10.80 -12.04 14.47
C SER A 345 11.88 -13.06 14.07
N LEU A 346 11.70 -13.74 12.93
CA LEU A 346 12.69 -14.70 12.41
C LEU A 346 14.00 -13.99 12.06
N LEU A 347 13.95 -12.84 11.38
CA LEU A 347 15.13 -12.06 11.05
C LEU A 347 15.85 -11.58 12.31
N MET A 348 15.13 -11.06 13.30
CA MET A 348 15.70 -10.60 14.56
C MET A 348 16.37 -11.74 15.35
N SER A 349 15.84 -12.97 15.28
CA SER A 349 16.39 -14.12 16.01
C SER A 349 17.62 -14.73 15.35
N LYS A 350 17.79 -14.59 14.03
CA LYS A 350 18.86 -15.27 13.26
C LYS A 350 19.95 -14.32 12.75
N LEU A 351 19.71 -13.01 12.69
CA LEU A 351 20.63 -12.03 12.14
C LEU A 351 21.38 -11.24 13.22
N PRO A 352 22.71 -11.02 13.09
CA PRO A 352 23.43 -10.03 13.87
C PRO A 352 22.85 -8.62 13.66
N ALA A 353 22.85 -7.81 14.73
CA ALA A 353 22.26 -6.44 14.68
C ALA A 353 22.84 -5.58 13.54
N GLU A 354 24.13 -5.75 13.21
CA GLU A 354 24.84 -5.02 12.15
C GLU A 354 24.30 -5.32 10.73
N LYS A 355 23.72 -6.51 10.52
CA LYS A 355 23.19 -6.97 9.22
C LYS A 355 21.68 -6.93 9.13
N LEU A 356 21.01 -6.72 10.26
CA LEU A 356 19.56 -6.79 10.35
C LEU A 356 18.88 -5.71 9.49
N ALA A 357 19.35 -4.46 9.57
CA ALA A 357 18.76 -3.35 8.84
C ALA A 357 18.89 -3.52 7.31
N SER A 358 20.08 -3.82 6.82
CA SER A 358 20.33 -4.01 5.38
C SER A 358 19.57 -5.20 4.81
N THR A 359 19.54 -6.33 5.54
CA THR A 359 18.81 -7.54 5.12
C THR A 359 17.31 -7.31 5.10
N SER A 360 16.75 -6.68 6.14
CA SER A 360 15.32 -6.37 6.21
C SER A 360 14.89 -5.41 5.09
N SER A 361 15.72 -4.41 4.79
CA SER A 361 15.46 -3.47 3.68
C SER A 361 15.49 -4.18 2.33
N PHE A 362 16.46 -5.06 2.09
CA PHE A 362 16.55 -5.81 0.84
C PHE A 362 15.35 -6.75 0.63
N LEU A 363 14.99 -7.53 1.66
CA LEU A 363 13.82 -8.40 1.61
C LEU A 363 12.54 -7.58 1.43
N GLY A 364 12.41 -6.47 2.16
CA GLY A 364 11.30 -5.53 2.01
C GLY A 364 11.15 -5.00 0.58
N LEU A 365 12.27 -4.64 -0.06
CA LEU A 365 12.28 -4.21 -1.46
C LEU A 365 11.84 -5.32 -2.41
N MET A 366 12.44 -6.53 -2.30
CA MET A 366 12.08 -7.65 -3.18
C MET A 366 10.59 -8.00 -3.07
N VAL A 367 10.07 -8.02 -1.84
CA VAL A 367 8.66 -8.31 -1.58
C VAL A 367 7.76 -7.18 -2.08
N SER A 368 8.17 -5.92 -1.90
CA SER A 368 7.40 -4.75 -2.37
C SER A 368 7.33 -4.65 -3.89
N PHE A 369 8.39 -5.05 -4.62
CA PHE A 369 8.35 -5.09 -6.07
C PHE A 369 7.47 -6.20 -6.64
N ALA A 370 7.25 -7.28 -5.89
CA ALA A 370 6.40 -8.38 -6.33
C ALA A 370 4.94 -7.95 -6.51
N MET A 371 4.43 -7.06 -5.64
CA MET A 371 3.03 -6.57 -5.71
C MET A 371 2.74 -5.81 -7.02
N PRO A 372 3.50 -4.76 -7.41
CA PRO A 372 3.30 -4.06 -8.68
C PRO A 372 3.39 -4.98 -9.90
N LEU A 373 4.39 -5.86 -9.92
CA LEU A 373 4.58 -6.81 -11.02
C LEU A 373 3.40 -7.79 -11.14
N GLY A 374 2.95 -8.34 -10.02
CA GLY A 374 1.79 -9.21 -9.96
C GLY A 374 0.53 -8.47 -10.44
N THR A 375 0.26 -7.28 -9.91
CA THR A 375 -0.90 -6.48 -10.33
C THR A 375 -0.85 -6.13 -11.80
N ALA A 376 0.31 -5.73 -12.34
CA ALA A 376 0.48 -5.43 -13.76
C ALA A 376 0.16 -6.65 -14.63
N LEU A 377 0.74 -7.81 -14.30
CA LEU A 377 0.52 -9.05 -15.00
C LEU A 377 -0.96 -9.46 -15.00
N PHE A 378 -1.55 -9.53 -13.80
CA PHE A 378 -2.91 -10.05 -13.66
C PHE A 378 -3.98 -9.05 -14.10
N SER A 379 -3.79 -7.74 -13.95
CA SER A 379 -4.70 -6.75 -14.55
C SER A 379 -4.67 -6.82 -16.07
N SER A 380 -3.51 -7.01 -16.69
CA SER A 380 -3.38 -7.18 -18.14
C SER A 380 -4.08 -8.47 -18.61
N LEU A 381 -3.89 -9.58 -17.91
CA LEU A 381 -4.58 -10.84 -18.19
C LEU A 381 -6.10 -10.69 -18.01
N ALA A 382 -6.56 -10.01 -16.98
CA ALA A 382 -7.98 -9.82 -16.67
C ALA A 382 -8.69 -8.91 -17.70
N ILE A 383 -7.98 -7.92 -18.26
CA ILE A 383 -8.49 -7.14 -19.40
C ILE A 383 -8.75 -8.03 -20.61
N TRP A 384 -7.87 -9.00 -20.86
CA TRP A 384 -8.01 -9.92 -21.98
C TRP A 384 -9.06 -11.00 -21.69
N SER A 385 -8.97 -11.67 -20.52
CA SER A 385 -9.92 -12.71 -20.11
C SER A 385 -9.88 -12.94 -18.60
N LEU A 386 -10.98 -12.67 -17.91
CA LEU A 386 -11.12 -12.92 -16.46
C LEU A 386 -10.93 -14.40 -16.08
N PRO A 387 -11.54 -15.40 -16.79
CA PRO A 387 -11.33 -16.80 -16.47
C PRO A 387 -9.86 -17.24 -16.60
N ILE A 388 -9.15 -16.73 -17.62
CA ILE A 388 -7.71 -17.03 -17.80
C ILE A 388 -6.90 -16.40 -16.68
N ALA A 389 -7.19 -15.15 -16.29
CA ALA A 389 -6.50 -14.49 -15.20
C ALA A 389 -6.66 -15.28 -13.88
N TRP A 390 -7.88 -15.66 -13.51
CA TRP A 390 -8.13 -16.47 -12.32
C TRP A 390 -7.55 -17.89 -12.42
N GLY A 391 -7.59 -18.51 -13.59
CA GLY A 391 -6.98 -19.82 -13.83
C GLY A 391 -5.46 -19.80 -13.61
N ILE A 392 -4.75 -18.82 -14.19
CA ILE A 392 -3.30 -18.64 -13.98
C ILE A 392 -3.01 -18.28 -12.52
N PHE A 393 -3.85 -17.45 -11.89
CA PHE A 393 -3.76 -17.13 -10.48
C PHE A 393 -3.83 -18.38 -9.59
N ALA A 394 -4.79 -19.30 -9.87
CA ALA A 394 -4.92 -20.56 -9.17
C ALA A 394 -3.70 -21.48 -9.38
N ILE A 395 -3.17 -21.58 -10.60
CA ILE A 395 -1.96 -22.35 -10.90
C ILE A 395 -0.76 -21.82 -10.15
N LEU A 396 -0.54 -20.50 -10.14
CA LEU A 396 0.57 -19.89 -9.37
C LEU A 396 0.36 -20.03 -7.85
N GLY A 397 -0.88 -19.95 -7.37
CA GLY A 397 -1.21 -20.27 -5.98
C GLY A 397 -0.82 -21.71 -5.63
N PHE A 398 -1.17 -22.67 -6.47
CA PHE A 398 -0.81 -24.08 -6.29
C PHE A 398 0.70 -24.34 -6.38
N THR A 399 1.40 -23.68 -7.32
CA THR A 399 2.88 -23.77 -7.35
C THR A 399 3.50 -23.24 -6.07
N THR A 400 2.90 -22.19 -5.47
CA THR A 400 3.34 -21.67 -4.18
C THR A 400 3.11 -22.65 -3.04
N VAL A 401 2.01 -23.44 -3.08
CA VAL A 401 1.80 -24.56 -2.13
C VAL A 401 2.92 -25.57 -2.26
N LEU A 402 3.30 -25.98 -3.49
CA LEU A 402 4.39 -26.93 -3.72
C LEU A 402 5.76 -26.40 -3.27
N LEU A 403 6.03 -25.11 -3.47
CA LEU A 403 7.24 -24.47 -2.99
C LEU A 403 7.28 -24.36 -1.45
N SER A 404 6.13 -24.17 -0.83
CA SER A 404 5.96 -24.09 0.63
C SER A 404 5.72 -25.46 1.26
N SER A 405 5.54 -26.55 0.53
CA SER A 405 5.59 -27.92 1.05
C SER A 405 7.04 -28.36 1.17
N LYS A 406 7.39 -29.08 2.23
CA LYS A 406 8.77 -29.47 2.60
C LYS A 406 9.65 -29.94 1.46
#